data_a7ddb1dd1a1d55458633d6210aef2a9a
#
_entry.id   a7ddb1dd1a1d55458633d6210aef2a9a
#
_cell.length_a   1.000
_cell.length_b   1.000
_cell.length_c   1.000
_cell.angle_alpha   90.00
_cell.angle_beta   90.00
_cell.angle_gamma   90.00
#
_symmetry.space_group_name_H-M   'P 1'
#
loop_
_entity.id
_entity.type
_entity.pdbx_description
1 polymer ?
#
loop_
_entity_poly.entity_id
_entity_poly.type
_entity_poly.pdbx_seq_one_letter_code
_entity_poly.pdbx_strand_id
1 'polypeptide(L)'
;MVTETFTGQKHVMCRACHAHCGLIVDFEDGVPVKTHGDKDNPEFEGYSCIKGRQLANYHSFDTRLLTSYKGMKHGEKQPVHWRDAARDIATRLERIVDEH
;
A
#
# COMPACT_ATOMS: atom_id res chain seq x y z
N MET A 1 11.91 -3.67 22.77
CA MET A 1 11.45 -2.30 22.44
C MET A 1 9.94 -2.25 22.62
N VAL A 2 9.46 -1.51 23.61
CA VAL A 2 8.02 -1.29 23.78
C VAL A 2 7.65 -0.26 22.72
N THR A 3 7.00 -0.67 21.65
CA THR A 3 6.36 0.24 20.71
C THR A 3 5.16 0.83 21.44
N GLU A 4 5.26 2.07 21.88
CA GLU A 4 4.08 2.79 22.35
C GLU A 4 3.04 2.77 21.23
N THR A 5 1.91 2.16 21.49
CA THR A 5 0.78 2.14 20.59
C THR A 5 0.20 3.56 20.53
N PHE A 6 0.19 4.14 19.35
CA PHE A 6 -0.29 5.50 19.15
C PHE A 6 -1.80 5.52 18.92
N THR A 7 -2.49 6.34 19.68
CA THR A 7 -3.91 6.70 19.45
C THR A 7 -4.02 8.19 19.18
N GLY A 8 -4.65 8.58 18.09
CA GLY A 8 -4.79 9.99 17.70
C GLY A 8 -4.78 10.17 16.19
N GLN A 9 -4.53 11.39 15.74
CA GLN A 9 -4.57 11.76 14.33
C GLN A 9 -3.17 12.05 13.79
N LYS A 10 -2.94 11.69 12.52
CA LYS A 10 -1.73 12.10 11.77
C LYS A 10 -2.10 12.65 10.42
N HIS A 11 -1.45 13.76 10.05
CA HIS A 11 -1.49 14.31 8.71
C HIS A 11 -0.62 13.46 7.79
N VAL A 12 -1.17 13.06 6.66
CA VAL A 12 -0.49 12.23 5.67
C VAL A 12 -0.82 12.73 4.25
N MET A 13 -0.02 12.30 3.31
CA MET A 13 -0.25 12.54 1.89
C MET A 13 -0.76 11.26 1.25
N CYS A 14 -1.84 11.34 0.48
CA CYS A 14 -2.39 10.21 -0.27
C CYS A 14 -1.41 9.74 -1.35
N ARG A 15 -1.17 8.44 -1.41
CA ARG A 15 -0.28 7.82 -2.40
C ARG A 15 -1.02 6.92 -3.41
N ALA A 16 -2.35 7.01 -3.47
CA ALA A 16 -3.14 6.21 -4.39
C ALA A 16 -3.05 6.69 -5.85
N CYS A 17 -2.71 7.95 -6.08
CA CYS A 17 -2.44 8.51 -7.41
C CYS A 17 -1.48 9.70 -7.30
N HIS A 18 -1.18 10.34 -8.43
CA HIS A 18 -0.26 11.49 -8.52
C HIS A 18 -0.78 12.81 -7.95
N ALA A 19 -2.05 12.90 -7.56
CA ALA A 19 -2.63 14.12 -6.98
C ALA A 19 -2.09 14.42 -5.57
N HIS A 20 -1.73 13.40 -4.80
CA HIS A 20 -1.14 13.53 -3.46
C HIS A 20 -1.98 14.35 -2.48
N CYS A 21 -3.30 14.14 -2.47
CA CYS A 21 -4.21 14.87 -1.59
C CYS A 21 -3.78 14.80 -0.12
N GLY A 22 -3.91 15.91 0.61
CA GLY A 22 -3.73 15.95 2.05
C GLY A 22 -4.84 15.22 2.78
N LEU A 23 -4.47 14.30 3.66
CA LEU A 23 -5.40 13.46 4.42
C LEU A 23 -5.07 13.50 5.91
N ILE A 24 -6.06 13.21 6.72
CA ILE A 24 -5.90 12.88 8.15
C ILE A 24 -6.25 11.41 8.34
N VAL A 25 -5.41 10.70 9.07
CA VAL A 25 -5.65 9.31 9.46
C VAL A 25 -5.84 9.25 10.96
N ASP A 26 -6.96 8.69 11.37
CA ASP A 26 -7.25 8.37 12.77
C ASP A 26 -6.66 7.00 13.11
N PHE A 27 -5.93 6.94 14.21
CA PHE A 27 -5.32 5.72 14.73
C PHE A 27 -5.90 5.35 16.08
N GLU A 28 -6.15 4.07 16.27
CA GLU A 28 -6.46 3.45 17.58
C GLU A 28 -5.45 2.34 17.83
N ASP A 29 -4.72 2.43 18.93
CA ASP A 29 -3.68 1.46 19.32
C ASP A 29 -2.69 1.12 18.22
N GLY A 30 -2.26 2.14 17.45
CA GLY A 30 -1.31 1.98 16.35
C GLY A 30 -1.92 1.49 15.04
N VAL A 31 -3.22 1.20 15.00
CA VAL A 31 -3.94 0.74 13.81
C VAL A 31 -4.70 1.90 13.17
N PRO A 32 -4.55 2.13 11.86
CA PRO A 32 -5.35 3.12 11.15
C PRO A 32 -6.81 2.65 11.04
N VAL A 33 -7.75 3.41 11.58
CA VAL A 33 -9.18 3.05 11.61
C VAL A 33 -10.04 3.88 10.67
N LYS A 34 -9.62 5.11 10.34
CA LYS A 34 -10.36 6.00 9.45
C LYS A 34 -9.44 6.93 8.69
N THR A 35 -9.82 7.26 7.47
CA THR A 35 -9.13 8.27 6.66
C THR A 35 -10.12 9.29 6.11
N HIS A 36 -9.78 10.57 6.21
CA HIS A 36 -10.60 11.65 5.67
C HIS A 36 -9.72 12.80 5.12
N GLY A 37 -10.32 13.70 4.35
CA GLY A 37 -9.59 14.85 3.79
C GLY A 37 -9.18 15.84 4.89
N ASP A 38 -7.98 16.40 4.73
CA ASP A 38 -7.47 17.46 5.60
C ASP A 38 -8.04 18.81 5.16
N LYS A 39 -8.94 19.39 5.96
CA LYS A 39 -9.57 20.69 5.68
C LYS A 39 -8.62 21.86 5.78
N ASP A 40 -7.53 21.72 6.54
CA ASP A 40 -6.52 22.74 6.73
C ASP A 40 -5.42 22.71 5.65
N ASN A 41 -5.47 21.72 4.77
CA ASN A 41 -4.57 21.65 3.63
C ASN A 41 -4.92 22.75 2.61
N PRO A 42 -3.99 23.67 2.28
CA PRO A 42 -4.29 24.85 1.46
C PRO A 42 -4.60 24.54 -0.02
N GLU A 43 -4.17 23.37 -0.51
CA GLU A 43 -4.39 22.97 -1.91
C GLU A 43 -5.69 22.19 -2.10
N PHE A 44 -6.02 21.33 -1.14
CA PHE A 44 -7.15 20.39 -1.28
C PHE A 44 -8.37 20.73 -0.42
N GLU A 45 -8.19 21.56 0.62
CA GLU A 45 -9.28 22.07 1.48
C GLU A 45 -10.25 20.97 1.97
N GLY A 46 -9.72 19.78 2.27
CA GLY A 46 -10.50 18.62 2.71
C GLY A 46 -11.02 17.74 1.57
N TYR A 47 -10.77 18.07 0.32
CA TYR A 47 -11.12 17.19 -0.79
C TYR A 47 -10.24 15.93 -0.80
N SER A 48 -10.86 14.79 -1.01
CA SER A 48 -10.20 13.55 -1.40
C SER A 48 -11.21 12.62 -2.10
N CYS A 49 -10.72 11.82 -3.04
CA CYS A 49 -11.56 10.82 -3.69
C CYS A 49 -11.76 9.59 -2.80
N ILE A 50 -12.65 8.70 -3.22
CA ILE A 50 -12.95 7.47 -2.49
C ILE A 50 -11.71 6.60 -2.22
N LYS A 51 -10.74 6.56 -3.12
CA LYS A 51 -9.50 5.78 -2.93
C LYS A 51 -8.72 6.24 -1.70
N GLY A 52 -8.50 7.55 -1.56
CA GLY A 52 -7.85 8.12 -0.40
C GLY A 52 -8.60 7.87 0.90
N ARG A 53 -9.93 8.05 0.88
CA ARG A 53 -10.79 7.83 2.06
C ARG A 53 -10.84 6.37 2.52
N GLN A 54 -10.48 5.42 1.67
CA GLN A 54 -10.46 3.99 1.98
C GLN A 54 -9.08 3.45 2.38
N LEU A 55 -8.05 4.29 2.50
CA LEU A 55 -6.68 3.82 2.79
C LEU A 55 -6.59 3.03 4.11
N ALA A 56 -7.28 3.45 5.16
CA ALA A 56 -7.30 2.72 6.42
C ALA A 56 -7.90 1.31 6.25
N ASN A 57 -8.99 1.19 5.49
CA ASN A 57 -9.61 -0.09 5.18
C ASN A 57 -8.69 -0.99 4.36
N TYR A 58 -7.99 -0.44 3.35
CA TYR A 58 -7.03 -1.21 2.55
C TYR A 58 -5.87 -1.76 3.37
N HIS A 59 -5.48 -1.05 4.42
CA HIS A 59 -4.43 -1.51 5.33
C HIS A 59 -4.87 -2.78 6.09
N SER A 60 -6.14 -2.87 6.48
CA SER A 60 -6.68 -3.89 7.39
C SER A 60 -7.48 -5.00 6.72
N PHE A 61 -7.53 -5.05 5.38
CA PHE A 61 -8.27 -6.11 4.68
C PHE A 61 -7.65 -7.49 4.91
N ASP A 62 -8.49 -8.48 5.19
CA ASP A 62 -8.11 -9.89 5.35
C ASP A 62 -7.43 -10.45 4.09
N THR A 63 -7.85 -9.96 2.93
CA THR A 63 -7.31 -10.36 1.62
C THR A 63 -6.04 -9.62 1.21
N ARG A 64 -5.51 -8.74 2.08
CA ARG A 64 -4.28 -8.02 1.78
C ARG A 64 -3.11 -8.99 1.61
N LEU A 65 -2.41 -8.89 0.48
CA LEU A 65 -1.23 -9.70 0.22
C LEU A 65 -0.06 -9.24 1.12
N LEU A 66 0.45 -10.13 1.96
CA LEU A 66 1.56 -9.89 2.87
C LEU A 66 2.87 -10.52 2.40
N THR A 67 2.83 -11.29 1.32
CA THR A 67 3.99 -11.91 0.67
C THR A 67 3.82 -11.94 -0.84
N SER A 68 4.89 -12.21 -1.54
CA SER A 68 4.85 -12.44 -2.99
C SER A 68 4.41 -13.86 -3.31
N TYR A 69 3.79 -14.05 -4.46
CA TYR A 69 3.36 -15.35 -4.96
C TYR A 69 3.85 -15.58 -6.38
N LYS A 70 4.22 -16.82 -6.68
CA LYS A 70 4.56 -17.30 -8.02
C LYS A 70 3.57 -18.37 -8.45
N GLY A 71 3.11 -18.32 -9.69
CA GLY A 71 2.18 -19.32 -10.23
C GLY A 71 1.64 -18.94 -11.60
N MET A 72 0.76 -19.77 -12.11
CA MET A 72 0.07 -19.56 -13.39
C MET A 72 -1.10 -18.58 -13.20
N LYS A 73 -1.51 -17.89 -14.26
CA LYS A 73 -2.59 -16.90 -14.25
C LYS A 73 -3.89 -17.43 -13.60
N HIS A 74 -4.25 -18.67 -13.88
CA HIS A 74 -5.46 -19.33 -13.36
C HIS A 74 -5.15 -20.61 -12.58
N GLY A 75 -3.88 -20.82 -12.24
CA GLY A 75 -3.42 -21.98 -11.49
C GLY A 75 -3.13 -21.69 -10.03
N GLU A 76 -2.64 -22.71 -9.36
CA GLU A 76 -2.19 -22.63 -7.99
C GLU A 76 -0.98 -21.69 -7.88
N LYS A 77 -0.96 -20.89 -6.80
CA LYS A 77 0.11 -19.94 -6.51
C LYS A 77 0.84 -20.38 -5.25
N GLN A 78 2.17 -20.35 -5.33
CA GLN A 78 3.04 -20.65 -4.20
C GLN A 78 3.66 -19.37 -3.64
N PRO A 79 3.76 -19.22 -2.31
CA PRO A 79 4.48 -18.11 -1.73
C PRO A 79 5.96 -18.16 -2.12
N VAL A 80 6.54 -17.01 -2.40
CA VAL A 80 7.95 -16.85 -2.78
C VAL A 80 8.49 -15.59 -2.12
N HIS A 81 9.75 -15.65 -1.67
CA HIS A 81 10.39 -14.44 -1.17
C HIS A 81 10.61 -13.45 -2.32
N TRP A 82 10.34 -12.16 -2.11
CA TRP A 82 10.38 -11.16 -3.16
C TRP A 82 11.74 -11.06 -3.89
N ARG A 83 12.87 -11.28 -3.18
CA ARG A 83 14.22 -11.29 -3.78
C ARG A 83 14.40 -12.44 -4.76
N ASP A 84 13.84 -13.61 -4.44
CA ASP A 84 13.93 -14.77 -5.32
C ASP A 84 13.03 -14.58 -6.54
N ALA A 85 11.86 -13.97 -6.36
CA ALA A 85 10.98 -13.57 -7.46
C ALA A 85 11.68 -12.55 -8.39
N ALA A 86 12.33 -11.54 -7.84
CA ALA A 86 13.07 -10.55 -8.61
C ALA A 86 14.23 -11.18 -9.40
N ARG A 87 14.97 -12.10 -8.77
CA ARG A 87 16.07 -12.83 -9.43
C ARG A 87 15.59 -13.71 -10.57
N ASP A 88 14.49 -14.44 -10.39
CA ASP A 88 13.87 -15.26 -11.44
C ASP A 88 13.42 -14.39 -12.64
N ILE A 89 12.82 -13.24 -12.38
CA ILE A 89 12.43 -12.29 -13.42
C ILE A 89 13.67 -11.75 -14.16
N ALA A 90 14.71 -11.33 -13.45
CA ALA A 90 15.93 -10.81 -14.03
C ALA A 90 16.59 -11.84 -14.97
N THR A 91 16.75 -13.09 -14.51
CA THR A 91 17.32 -14.17 -15.33
C THR A 91 16.51 -14.42 -16.61
N ARG A 92 15.19 -14.35 -16.53
CA ARG A 92 14.33 -14.52 -17.73
C ARG A 92 14.48 -13.35 -18.70
N LEU A 93 14.57 -12.12 -18.19
CA LEU A 93 14.80 -10.93 -19.02
C LEU A 93 16.16 -10.96 -19.70
N GLU A 94 17.23 -11.29 -18.97
CA GLU A 94 18.57 -11.46 -19.54
C GLU A 94 18.57 -12.47 -20.70
N ARG A 95 17.98 -13.64 -20.51
CA ARG A 95 17.84 -14.65 -21.56
C ARG A 95 17.11 -14.12 -22.81
N ILE A 96 16.01 -13.39 -22.62
CA ILE A 96 15.25 -12.81 -23.75
C ILE A 96 16.10 -11.79 -24.52
N VAL A 97 16.85 -10.95 -23.80
CA VAL A 97 17.76 -9.96 -24.43
C VAL A 97 18.88 -10.63 -25.21
N ASP A 98 19.44 -11.74 -24.68
CA ASP A 98 20.53 -12.46 -25.34
C ASP A 98 20.08 -13.25 -26.59
N GLU A 99 18.80 -13.66 -26.63
CA GLU A 99 18.20 -14.41 -27.73
C GLU A 99 17.68 -13.52 -28.89
N HIS A 100 17.51 -12.18 -28.66
CA HIS A 100 16.92 -11.22 -29.60
C HIS A 100 17.70 -9.91 -29.70
#